data_c03a969c0aa34335f878eadd9b214da9
#
_entry.id   c03a969c0aa34335f878eadd9b214da9
#
_cell.length_a   1.000
_cell.length_b   1.000
_cell.length_c   1.000
_cell.angle_alpha   90.00
_cell.angle_beta   90.00
_cell.angle_gamma   90.00
#
_symmetry.space_group_name_H-M   'P 1'
#
loop_
_entity.id
_entity.type
_entity.pdbx_description
1 polymer ?
#
loop_
_entity_poly.entity_id
_entity_poly.type
_entity_poly.pdbx_seq_one_letter_code
_entity_poly.pdbx_strand_id
1 'polypeptide(L)'
;MKISKVLNNNTVIVKEDGNEIVLIGRGIAFKKKPGDPINPALIEKRYGLTDVQLNARFQEIIVSLPVEEIEIVDKIINKARMSLSKKISDSIYPALCDHIHSTLANYQKGIKLVNELLFDITRFYPDESKIGLEGIDIIEEETGVRFNNDEAGFIALHLVNAETENGIGTDKIQKSTKIIEEVLDIVRNYFDKEINEDSITYYRFINHLRYFAQRITQGVTFTDDSNDEMLLNMMKQSYQESYLCAMNIAGFVKGRYDVDIGSNELLYLIIHIQRAIFGS
;
A
#
# COMPACT_ATOMS: atom_id res chain seq x y z
N MET A 1 -13.25 33.41 3.02
CA MET A 1 -12.96 32.52 1.86
C MET A 1 -13.98 32.78 0.76
N LYS A 2 -13.54 32.78 -0.51
CA LYS A 2 -14.41 32.86 -1.67
C LYS A 2 -14.27 31.59 -2.50
N ILE A 3 -15.37 31.16 -3.11
CA ILE A 3 -15.40 29.99 -4.00
C ILE A 3 -14.57 30.32 -5.26
N SER A 4 -13.60 29.49 -5.59
CA SER A 4 -12.85 29.56 -6.85
C SER A 4 -13.57 28.75 -7.93
N LYS A 5 -14.04 27.55 -7.58
CA LYS A 5 -14.77 26.63 -8.48
C LYS A 5 -15.82 25.86 -7.69
N VAL A 6 -16.97 25.65 -8.29
CA VAL A 6 -18.02 24.74 -7.77
C VAL A 6 -17.85 23.41 -8.50
N LEU A 7 -17.67 22.32 -7.77
CA LEU A 7 -17.59 20.97 -8.32
C LEU A 7 -18.95 20.30 -8.37
N ASN A 8 -19.66 20.32 -7.23
CA ASN A 8 -21.06 19.86 -7.12
C ASN A 8 -21.75 20.63 -5.97
N ASN A 9 -22.98 20.25 -5.58
CA ASN A 9 -23.72 20.93 -4.51
C ASN A 9 -23.06 20.88 -3.15
N ASN A 10 -22.16 19.89 -2.91
CA ASN A 10 -21.53 19.61 -1.63
C ASN A 10 -20.02 19.85 -1.64
N THR A 11 -19.44 20.25 -2.79
CA THR A 11 -17.98 20.36 -2.95
C THR A 11 -17.59 21.61 -3.71
N VAL A 12 -16.69 22.38 -3.13
CA VAL A 12 -16.13 23.58 -3.75
C VAL A 12 -14.62 23.62 -3.63
N ILE A 13 -13.97 24.36 -4.53
CA ILE A 13 -12.56 24.71 -4.44
C ILE A 13 -12.42 26.14 -4.01
N VAL A 14 -11.49 26.39 -3.10
CA VAL A 14 -11.02 27.72 -2.71
C VAL A 14 -9.52 27.82 -2.97
N LYS A 15 -9.01 29.06 -3.04
CA LYS A 15 -7.58 29.33 -3.08
C LYS A 15 -7.13 29.92 -1.75
N GLU A 16 -6.12 29.31 -1.12
CA GLU A 16 -5.44 29.79 0.06
C GLU A 16 -3.94 29.69 -0.14
N ASP A 17 -3.22 30.78 0.09
CA ASP A 17 -1.76 30.86 -0.05
C ASP A 17 -1.23 30.31 -1.39
N GLY A 18 -2.01 30.52 -2.46
CA GLY A 18 -1.69 30.05 -3.82
C GLY A 18 -2.07 28.60 -4.12
N ASN A 19 -2.49 27.83 -3.14
CA ASN A 19 -2.89 26.44 -3.28
C ASN A 19 -4.41 26.28 -3.43
N GLU A 20 -4.82 25.30 -4.22
CA GLU A 20 -6.22 24.90 -4.33
C GLU A 20 -6.57 23.93 -3.19
N ILE A 21 -7.63 24.29 -2.46
CA ILE A 21 -8.16 23.50 -1.35
C ILE A 21 -9.56 23.06 -1.69
N VAL A 22 -9.83 21.78 -1.60
CA VAL A 22 -11.17 21.22 -1.75
C VAL A 22 -11.87 21.30 -0.39
N LEU A 23 -13.04 21.92 -0.37
CA LEU A 23 -13.93 21.98 0.80
C LEU A 23 -15.17 21.17 0.51
N ILE A 24 -15.53 20.31 1.46
CA ILE A 24 -16.72 19.47 1.40
C ILE A 24 -17.63 19.82 2.56
N GLY A 25 -18.93 19.81 2.29
CA GLY A 25 -19.96 20.00 3.29
C GLY A 25 -21.34 20.00 2.66
N ARG A 26 -22.31 19.44 3.35
CA ARG A 26 -23.68 19.29 2.83
C ARG A 26 -24.26 20.63 2.46
N GLY A 27 -24.58 20.82 1.16
CA GLY A 27 -25.17 22.03 0.63
C GLY A 27 -24.24 23.26 0.60
N ILE A 28 -22.92 23.13 0.82
CA ILE A 28 -21.95 24.23 0.86
C ILE A 28 -21.97 25.06 -0.42
N ALA A 29 -22.28 24.44 -1.55
CA ALA A 29 -22.34 25.05 -2.86
C ALA A 29 -23.78 25.28 -3.38
N PHE A 30 -24.80 24.95 -2.59
CA PHE A 30 -26.19 25.05 -3.03
C PHE A 30 -26.55 26.49 -3.43
N LYS A 31 -26.94 26.70 -4.69
CA LYS A 31 -27.23 28.00 -5.30
C LYS A 31 -26.05 28.99 -5.27
N LYS A 32 -24.82 28.50 -5.15
CA LYS A 32 -23.59 29.30 -5.15
C LYS A 32 -22.90 29.24 -6.51
N LYS A 33 -22.09 30.26 -6.79
CA LYS A 33 -21.25 30.38 -7.99
C LYS A 33 -19.82 30.82 -7.62
N PRO A 34 -18.86 30.66 -8.52
CA PRO A 34 -17.50 31.21 -8.30
C PRO A 34 -17.54 32.68 -7.92
N GLY A 35 -16.77 33.07 -6.92
CA GLY A 35 -16.73 34.41 -6.32
C GLY A 35 -17.61 34.60 -5.09
N ASP A 36 -18.62 33.74 -4.86
CA ASP A 36 -19.49 33.85 -3.70
C ASP A 36 -18.75 33.50 -2.39
N PRO A 37 -19.15 34.09 -1.26
CA PRO A 37 -18.59 33.74 0.03
C PRO A 37 -19.09 32.36 0.50
N ILE A 38 -18.20 31.63 1.17
CA ILE A 38 -18.53 30.35 1.82
C ILE A 38 -19.04 30.65 3.23
N ASN A 39 -20.06 29.91 3.65
CA ASN A 39 -20.46 29.85 5.04
C ASN A 39 -19.52 28.84 5.77
N PRO A 40 -18.66 29.31 6.71
CA PRO A 40 -17.71 28.42 7.40
C PRO A 40 -18.39 27.32 8.19
N ALA A 41 -19.63 27.54 8.66
CA ALA A 41 -20.40 26.55 9.42
C ALA A 41 -20.83 25.32 8.57
N LEU A 42 -20.79 25.43 7.24
CA LEU A 42 -21.08 24.32 6.33
C LEU A 42 -19.82 23.53 5.92
N ILE A 43 -18.65 23.94 6.37
CA ILE A 43 -17.41 23.21 6.05
C ILE A 43 -17.30 22.02 6.99
N GLU A 44 -17.48 20.82 6.46
CA GLU A 44 -17.31 19.57 7.19
C GLU A 44 -15.88 19.06 7.07
N LYS A 45 -15.27 19.21 5.86
CA LYS A 45 -13.92 18.72 5.58
C LYS A 45 -13.13 19.65 4.65
N ARG A 46 -11.80 19.55 4.80
CA ARG A 46 -10.80 20.30 4.00
C ARG A 46 -9.71 19.37 3.51
N TYR A 47 -9.46 19.38 2.21
CA TYR A 47 -8.37 18.65 1.58
C TYR A 47 -7.47 19.63 0.83
N GLY A 48 -6.23 19.76 1.29
CA GLY A 48 -5.18 20.54 0.66
C GLY A 48 -4.03 19.62 0.27
N LEU A 49 -4.15 18.91 -0.86
CA LEU A 49 -3.08 18.04 -1.33
C LEU A 49 -1.96 18.94 -1.89
N THR A 50 -0.75 18.74 -1.40
CA THR A 50 0.42 19.56 -1.76
C THR A 50 0.91 19.30 -3.19
N ASP A 51 0.69 18.10 -3.71
CA ASP A 51 1.01 17.74 -5.08
C ASP A 51 -0.11 18.20 -6.03
N VAL A 52 0.26 19.02 -7.01
CA VAL A 52 -0.71 19.64 -7.97
C VAL A 52 -1.40 18.58 -8.83
N GLN A 53 -0.69 17.53 -9.28
CA GLN A 53 -1.27 16.50 -10.13
C GLN A 53 -2.21 15.60 -9.31
N LEU A 54 -1.81 15.27 -8.08
CA LEU A 54 -2.61 14.50 -7.15
C LEU A 54 -3.90 15.25 -6.78
N ASN A 55 -3.78 16.56 -6.53
CA ASN A 55 -4.93 17.42 -6.24
C ASN A 55 -5.91 17.50 -7.42
N ALA A 56 -5.40 17.65 -8.65
CA ALA A 56 -6.24 17.66 -9.84
C ALA A 56 -7.00 16.33 -10.02
N ARG A 57 -6.30 15.19 -9.86
CA ARG A 57 -6.92 13.87 -9.94
C ARG A 57 -7.97 13.66 -8.84
N PHE A 58 -7.70 14.11 -7.63
CA PHE A 58 -8.66 14.04 -6.53
C PHE A 58 -9.91 14.89 -6.83
N GLN A 59 -9.73 16.09 -7.38
CA GLN A 59 -10.85 16.94 -7.80
C GLN A 59 -11.74 16.27 -8.85
N GLU A 60 -11.15 15.58 -9.83
CA GLU A 60 -11.89 14.86 -10.88
C GLU A 60 -12.77 13.73 -10.28
N ILE A 61 -12.20 12.96 -9.38
CA ILE A 61 -12.89 11.83 -8.74
C ILE A 61 -14.02 12.33 -7.83
N ILE A 62 -13.75 13.31 -7.00
CA ILE A 62 -14.68 13.79 -5.96
C ILE A 62 -15.94 14.47 -6.52
N VAL A 63 -15.91 14.91 -7.79
CA VAL A 63 -17.08 15.51 -8.45
C VAL A 63 -18.26 14.54 -8.52
N SER A 64 -17.97 13.26 -8.76
CA SER A 64 -18.97 12.21 -8.97
C SER A 64 -19.31 11.42 -7.71
N LEU A 65 -18.53 11.57 -6.62
CA LEU A 65 -18.70 10.77 -5.42
C LEU A 65 -19.76 11.33 -4.48
N PRO A 66 -20.59 10.47 -3.87
CA PRO A 66 -21.38 10.81 -2.69
C PRO A 66 -20.49 11.24 -1.53
N VAL A 67 -20.95 12.20 -0.73
CA VAL A 67 -20.19 12.68 0.45
C VAL A 67 -19.97 11.55 1.45
N GLU A 68 -20.95 10.67 1.58
CA GLU A 68 -20.94 9.50 2.46
C GLU A 68 -19.79 8.56 2.14
N GLU A 69 -19.46 8.34 0.86
CA GLU A 69 -18.33 7.50 0.45
C GLU A 69 -16.97 8.14 0.79
N ILE A 70 -16.89 9.46 0.70
CA ILE A 70 -15.68 10.19 1.11
C ILE A 70 -15.49 10.10 2.63
N GLU A 71 -16.56 10.13 3.40
CA GLU A 71 -16.54 9.96 4.86
C GLU A 71 -16.04 8.55 5.26
N ILE A 72 -16.46 7.51 4.54
CA ILE A 72 -15.95 6.14 4.70
C ILE A 72 -14.45 6.10 4.51
N VAL A 73 -13.97 6.65 3.38
CA VAL A 73 -12.54 6.69 3.05
C VAL A 73 -11.73 7.42 4.12
N ASP A 74 -12.22 8.56 4.60
CA ASP A 74 -11.57 9.30 5.68
C ASP A 74 -11.46 8.48 6.98
N LYS A 75 -12.51 7.76 7.37
CA LYS A 75 -12.49 6.91 8.57
C LYS A 75 -11.43 5.83 8.44
N ILE A 76 -11.34 5.16 7.28
CA ILE A 76 -10.34 4.13 6.99
C ILE A 76 -8.92 4.72 7.04
N ILE A 77 -8.68 5.85 6.36
CA ILE A 77 -7.36 6.49 6.33
C ILE A 77 -6.94 6.99 7.72
N ASN A 78 -7.84 7.60 8.48
CA ASN A 78 -7.54 8.04 9.83
C ASN A 78 -7.22 6.86 10.75
N LYS A 79 -7.94 5.75 10.63
CA LYS A 79 -7.64 4.51 11.36
C LYS A 79 -6.24 3.99 11.01
N ALA A 80 -5.91 3.96 9.73
CA ALA A 80 -4.58 3.55 9.27
C ALA A 80 -3.47 4.46 9.85
N ARG A 81 -3.65 5.78 9.79
CA ARG A 81 -2.68 6.76 10.33
C ARG A 81 -2.47 6.65 11.83
N MET A 82 -3.50 6.23 12.57
CA MET A 82 -3.41 6.03 14.02
C MET A 82 -2.79 4.69 14.42
N SER A 83 -2.94 3.67 13.60
CA SER A 83 -2.58 2.29 13.93
C SER A 83 -1.27 1.83 13.29
N LEU A 84 -0.97 2.30 12.07
CA LEU A 84 0.26 1.95 11.38
C LEU A 84 1.41 2.85 11.81
N SER A 85 2.58 2.26 12.04
CA SER A 85 3.80 2.99 12.40
C SER A 85 4.43 3.76 11.24
N LYS A 86 3.96 3.53 10.03
CA LYS A 86 4.46 4.13 8.79
C LYS A 86 3.61 5.33 8.37
N LYS A 87 4.23 6.28 7.70
CA LYS A 87 3.53 7.44 7.15
C LYS A 87 2.67 7.02 5.94
N ILE A 88 1.39 7.35 5.98
CA ILE A 88 0.47 7.15 4.86
C ILE A 88 0.45 8.41 3.99
N SER A 89 0.85 8.26 2.74
CA SER A 89 0.83 9.34 1.74
C SER A 89 -0.59 9.78 1.40
N ASP A 90 -0.76 11.07 1.11
CA ASP A 90 -2.05 11.61 0.67
C ASP A 90 -2.51 11.07 -0.70
N SER A 91 -1.61 10.39 -1.45
CA SER A 91 -1.96 9.68 -2.69
C SER A 91 -3.03 8.59 -2.51
N ILE A 92 -3.24 8.15 -1.27
CA ILE A 92 -4.30 7.19 -0.94
C ILE A 92 -5.71 7.74 -1.19
N TYR A 93 -5.94 9.04 -1.01
CA TYR A 93 -7.27 9.62 -1.12
C TYR A 93 -7.94 9.37 -2.48
N PRO A 94 -7.37 9.79 -3.62
CA PRO A 94 -7.98 9.51 -4.91
C PRO A 94 -8.07 8.00 -5.19
N ALA A 95 -7.05 7.23 -4.82
CA ALA A 95 -7.02 5.80 -5.12
C ALA A 95 -8.07 5.02 -4.32
N LEU A 96 -8.22 5.29 -3.03
CA LEU A 96 -9.18 4.58 -2.19
C LEU A 96 -10.61 5.08 -2.42
N CYS A 97 -10.82 6.37 -2.73
CA CYS A 97 -12.11 6.90 -3.14
C CYS A 97 -12.64 6.21 -4.41
N ASP A 98 -11.81 6.12 -5.45
CA ASP A 98 -12.16 5.43 -6.70
C ASP A 98 -12.47 3.94 -6.46
N HIS A 99 -11.65 3.29 -5.64
CA HIS A 99 -11.83 1.88 -5.29
C HIS A 99 -13.15 1.63 -4.55
N ILE A 100 -13.43 2.34 -3.46
CA ILE A 100 -14.66 2.16 -2.67
C ILE A 100 -15.90 2.45 -3.50
N HIS A 101 -15.88 3.52 -4.30
CA HIS A 101 -16.98 3.84 -5.21
C HIS A 101 -17.24 2.70 -6.22
N SER A 102 -16.19 2.23 -6.89
CA SER A 102 -16.29 1.14 -7.86
C SER A 102 -16.77 -0.15 -7.22
N THR A 103 -16.31 -0.47 -6.02
CA THR A 103 -16.69 -1.67 -5.28
C THR A 103 -18.16 -1.63 -4.86
N LEU A 104 -18.65 -0.51 -4.34
CA LEU A 104 -20.07 -0.33 -4.02
C LEU A 104 -20.95 -0.42 -5.27
N ALA A 105 -20.53 0.20 -6.37
CA ALA A 105 -21.25 0.12 -7.64
C ALA A 105 -21.27 -1.32 -8.23
N ASN A 106 -20.19 -2.08 -8.08
CA ASN A 106 -20.10 -3.48 -8.48
C ASN A 106 -21.01 -4.37 -7.62
N TYR A 107 -21.03 -4.14 -6.31
CA TYR A 107 -21.93 -4.84 -5.39
C TYR A 107 -23.40 -4.70 -5.80
N GLN A 108 -23.84 -3.48 -6.13
CA GLN A 108 -25.21 -3.20 -6.60
C GLN A 108 -25.55 -3.97 -7.89
N LYS A 109 -24.55 -4.26 -8.73
CA LYS A 109 -24.70 -5.06 -9.95
C LYS A 109 -24.56 -6.57 -9.71
N GLY A 110 -24.33 -7.01 -8.47
CA GLY A 110 -24.12 -8.41 -8.11
C GLY A 110 -22.72 -8.94 -8.52
N ILE A 111 -21.79 -8.07 -8.87
CA ILE A 111 -20.42 -8.44 -9.24
C ILE A 111 -19.60 -8.57 -7.95
N LYS A 112 -19.00 -9.76 -7.75
CA LYS A 112 -18.08 -10.02 -6.64
C LYS A 112 -16.66 -10.04 -7.18
N LEU A 113 -15.79 -9.24 -6.58
CA LEU A 113 -14.37 -9.30 -6.83
C LEU A 113 -13.75 -10.40 -5.97
N VAL A 114 -12.80 -11.13 -6.54
CA VAL A 114 -12.00 -12.16 -5.85
C VAL A 114 -10.56 -11.68 -5.81
N ASN A 115 -9.95 -11.76 -4.63
CA ASN A 115 -8.56 -11.41 -4.43
C ASN A 115 -7.72 -12.70 -4.35
N GLU A 116 -7.14 -13.10 -5.47
CA GLU A 116 -6.35 -14.33 -5.57
C GLU A 116 -5.12 -14.33 -4.63
N LEU A 117 -4.67 -13.14 -4.19
CA LEU A 117 -3.54 -12.97 -3.29
C LEU A 117 -3.96 -12.70 -1.83
N LEU A 118 -5.24 -12.89 -1.47
CA LEU A 118 -5.74 -12.58 -0.13
C LEU A 118 -4.92 -13.26 0.98
N PHE A 119 -4.58 -14.54 0.79
CA PHE A 119 -3.79 -15.30 1.74
C PHE A 119 -2.40 -14.67 1.94
N ASP A 120 -1.70 -14.37 0.85
CA ASP A 120 -0.37 -13.78 0.87
C ASP A 120 -0.38 -12.35 1.43
N ILE A 121 -1.40 -11.57 1.06
CA ILE A 121 -1.58 -10.21 1.60
C ILE A 121 -1.75 -10.26 3.12
N THR A 122 -2.61 -11.13 3.61
CA THR A 122 -2.86 -11.28 5.06
C THR A 122 -1.59 -11.69 5.80
N ARG A 123 -0.79 -12.53 5.19
CA ARG A 123 0.45 -13.07 5.76
C ARG A 123 1.60 -12.06 5.72
N PHE A 124 1.77 -11.34 4.62
CA PHE A 124 2.91 -10.44 4.42
C PHE A 124 2.65 -9.00 4.88
N TYR A 125 1.38 -8.61 5.00
CA TYR A 125 0.93 -7.28 5.40
C TYR A 125 -0.12 -7.37 6.52
N PRO A 126 0.21 -8.01 7.67
CA PRO A 126 -0.77 -8.30 8.71
C PRO A 126 -1.39 -7.04 9.33
N ASP A 127 -0.61 -5.98 9.51
CA ASP A 127 -1.08 -4.73 10.09
C ASP A 127 -2.05 -4.01 9.15
N GLU A 128 -1.68 -3.92 7.87
CA GLU A 128 -2.50 -3.30 6.83
C GLU A 128 -3.77 -4.14 6.54
N SER A 129 -3.67 -5.47 6.61
CA SER A 129 -4.80 -6.40 6.48
C SER A 129 -5.80 -6.25 7.62
N LYS A 130 -5.32 -6.03 8.85
CA LYS A 130 -6.19 -5.74 9.99
C LYS A 130 -6.98 -4.45 9.77
N ILE A 131 -6.34 -3.39 9.26
CA ILE A 131 -7.05 -2.15 8.91
C ILE A 131 -8.04 -2.38 7.76
N GLY A 132 -7.70 -3.25 6.79
CA GLY A 132 -8.62 -3.65 5.73
C GLY A 132 -9.89 -4.31 6.27
N LEU A 133 -9.78 -5.20 7.26
CA LEU A 133 -10.93 -5.82 7.95
C LEU A 133 -11.76 -4.78 8.70
N GLU A 134 -11.13 -3.89 9.46
CA GLU A 134 -11.81 -2.76 10.11
C GLU A 134 -12.48 -1.83 9.06
N GLY A 135 -11.90 -1.71 7.87
CA GLY A 135 -12.44 -0.96 6.75
C GLY A 135 -13.75 -1.52 6.21
N ILE A 136 -13.86 -2.84 6.05
CA ILE A 136 -15.14 -3.45 5.63
C ILE A 136 -16.23 -3.34 6.74
N ASP A 137 -15.84 -3.32 8.02
CA ASP A 137 -16.77 -3.04 9.12
C ASP A 137 -17.29 -1.59 9.05
N ILE A 138 -16.41 -0.61 8.79
CA ILE A 138 -16.79 0.80 8.58
C ILE A 138 -17.76 0.95 7.39
N ILE A 139 -17.49 0.25 6.27
CA ILE A 139 -18.38 0.30 5.10
C ILE A 139 -19.76 -0.27 5.45
N GLU A 140 -19.82 -1.39 6.18
CA GLU A 140 -21.08 -1.98 6.61
C GLU A 140 -21.87 -1.05 7.54
N GLU A 141 -21.21 -0.41 8.50
CA GLU A 141 -21.85 0.56 9.41
C GLU A 141 -22.46 1.75 8.66
N GLU A 142 -21.79 2.25 7.63
CA GLU A 142 -22.23 3.45 6.90
C GLU A 142 -23.23 3.16 5.77
N THR A 143 -23.16 1.97 5.15
CA THR A 143 -23.95 1.64 3.95
C THR A 143 -24.91 0.49 4.13
N GLY A 144 -24.77 -0.30 5.18
CA GLY A 144 -25.48 -1.57 5.37
C GLY A 144 -24.98 -2.70 4.46
N VAL A 145 -23.91 -2.48 3.70
CA VAL A 145 -23.34 -3.47 2.77
C VAL A 145 -22.17 -4.19 3.42
N ARG A 146 -22.30 -5.49 3.62
CA ARG A 146 -21.22 -6.36 4.11
C ARG A 146 -20.42 -6.92 2.95
N PHE A 147 -19.14 -6.60 2.89
CA PHE A 147 -18.18 -7.22 1.99
C PHE A 147 -17.51 -8.45 2.63
N ASN A 148 -16.94 -9.31 1.77
CA ASN A 148 -16.11 -10.42 2.21
C ASN A 148 -14.64 -9.95 2.43
N ASN A 149 -13.80 -10.87 2.91
CA ASN A 149 -12.39 -10.57 3.19
C ASN A 149 -11.56 -10.22 1.95
N ASP A 150 -12.01 -10.57 0.73
CA ASP A 150 -11.33 -10.15 -0.50
C ASP A 150 -11.22 -8.63 -0.58
N GLU A 151 -12.29 -7.92 -0.18
CA GLU A 151 -12.31 -6.46 -0.16
C GLU A 151 -11.35 -5.90 0.89
N ALA A 152 -11.27 -6.53 2.07
CA ALA A 152 -10.28 -6.15 3.09
C ALA A 152 -8.84 -6.26 2.53
N GLY A 153 -8.56 -7.28 1.74
CA GLY A 153 -7.28 -7.45 1.05
C GLY A 153 -6.99 -6.34 0.04
N PHE A 154 -7.99 -5.90 -0.73
CA PHE A 154 -7.81 -4.77 -1.65
C PHE A 154 -7.57 -3.46 -0.92
N ILE A 155 -8.30 -3.18 0.18
CA ILE A 155 -8.06 -2.01 1.03
C ILE A 155 -6.63 -2.05 1.58
N ALA A 156 -6.17 -3.22 2.07
CA ALA A 156 -4.81 -3.40 2.56
C ALA A 156 -3.75 -3.07 1.49
N LEU A 157 -3.95 -3.49 0.24
CA LEU A 157 -3.05 -3.16 -0.87
C LEU A 157 -2.98 -1.64 -1.15
N HIS A 158 -4.10 -0.93 -1.02
CA HIS A 158 -4.10 0.53 -1.14
C HIS A 158 -3.30 1.19 0.00
N LEU A 159 -3.40 0.67 1.22
CA LEU A 159 -2.61 1.13 2.36
C LEU A 159 -1.11 0.88 2.13
N VAL A 160 -0.72 -0.34 1.75
CA VAL A 160 0.68 -0.68 1.43
C VAL A 160 1.23 0.23 0.33
N ASN A 161 0.43 0.52 -0.70
CA ASN A 161 0.84 1.44 -1.77
C ASN A 161 1.09 2.86 -1.24
N ALA A 162 0.30 3.31 -0.28
CA ALA A 162 0.41 4.64 0.30
C ALA A 162 1.52 4.79 1.35
N GLU A 163 2.10 3.69 1.83
CA GLU A 163 3.30 3.69 2.69
C GLU A 163 4.57 4.08 1.94
N THR A 164 4.55 4.05 0.62
CA THR A 164 5.66 4.47 -0.23
C THR A 164 5.53 5.95 -0.57
N GLU A 165 6.64 6.71 -0.55
CA GLU A 165 6.60 8.17 -0.73
C GLU A 165 5.90 8.63 -2.02
N ASN A 166 5.96 7.83 -3.10
CA ASN A 166 5.38 8.19 -4.40
C ASN A 166 4.27 7.24 -4.87
N GLY A 167 3.91 6.23 -4.05
CA GLY A 167 3.03 5.14 -4.48
C GLY A 167 3.61 4.37 -5.68
N ILE A 168 3.76 3.07 -5.56
CA ILE A 168 4.32 2.24 -6.65
C ILE A 168 3.25 1.64 -7.56
N GLY A 169 1.98 1.81 -7.21
CA GLY A 169 0.83 1.20 -7.87
C GLY A 169 0.49 -0.18 -7.32
N THR A 170 -0.79 -0.45 -7.19
CA THR A 170 -1.29 -1.74 -6.65
C THR A 170 -0.81 -2.95 -7.46
N ASP A 171 -0.70 -2.83 -8.79
CA ASP A 171 -0.17 -3.89 -9.65
C ASP A 171 1.26 -4.29 -9.30
N LYS A 172 2.11 -3.30 -8.97
CA LYS A 172 3.49 -3.57 -8.55
C LYS A 172 3.56 -4.20 -7.17
N ILE A 173 2.63 -3.85 -6.27
CA ILE A 173 2.54 -4.48 -4.95
C ILE A 173 2.09 -5.93 -5.08
N GLN A 174 1.11 -6.22 -5.94
CA GLN A 174 0.72 -7.60 -6.24
C GLN A 174 1.90 -8.41 -6.80
N LYS A 175 2.68 -7.84 -7.73
CA LYS A 175 3.91 -8.47 -8.22
C LYS A 175 4.94 -8.68 -7.11
N SER A 176 5.14 -7.69 -6.22
CA SER A 176 6.04 -7.83 -5.06
C SER A 176 5.60 -8.94 -4.12
N THR A 177 4.31 -9.04 -3.83
CA THR A 177 3.73 -10.10 -3.00
C THR A 177 4.04 -11.48 -3.59
N LYS A 178 3.88 -11.64 -4.90
CA LYS A 178 4.22 -12.88 -5.60
C LYS A 178 5.72 -13.21 -5.55
N ILE A 179 6.59 -12.21 -5.70
CA ILE A 179 8.05 -12.40 -5.57
C ILE A 179 8.40 -12.90 -4.17
N ILE A 180 7.77 -12.37 -3.12
CA ILE A 180 8.01 -12.79 -1.74
C ILE A 180 7.67 -14.28 -1.59
N GLU A 181 6.50 -14.72 -2.07
CA GLU A 181 6.10 -16.13 -2.01
C GLU A 181 7.06 -17.04 -2.80
N GLU A 182 7.41 -16.66 -4.03
CA GLU A 182 8.37 -17.43 -4.85
C GLU A 182 9.74 -17.57 -4.16
N VAL A 183 10.22 -16.52 -3.48
CA VAL A 183 11.48 -16.58 -2.70
C VAL A 183 11.35 -17.49 -1.49
N LEU A 184 10.22 -17.41 -0.76
CA LEU A 184 9.97 -18.32 0.37
C LEU A 184 9.88 -19.79 -0.06
N ASP A 185 9.26 -20.05 -1.21
CA ASP A 185 9.21 -21.39 -1.79
C ASP A 185 10.60 -21.93 -2.14
N ILE A 186 11.48 -21.08 -2.69
CA ILE A 186 12.88 -21.48 -2.91
C ILE A 186 13.54 -21.88 -1.59
N VAL A 187 13.35 -21.10 -0.52
CA VAL A 187 13.94 -21.38 0.78
C VAL A 187 13.38 -22.68 1.36
N ARG A 188 12.05 -22.87 1.39
CA ARG A 188 11.40 -24.09 1.89
C ARG A 188 11.86 -25.33 1.15
N ASN A 189 11.84 -25.28 -0.19
CA ASN A 189 12.23 -26.40 -1.05
C ASN A 189 13.72 -26.72 -0.93
N TYR A 190 14.59 -25.70 -0.76
CA TYR A 190 16.03 -25.93 -0.63
C TYR A 190 16.39 -26.67 0.66
N PHE A 191 15.74 -26.32 1.76
CA PHE A 191 16.03 -26.92 3.07
C PHE A 191 15.11 -28.09 3.44
N ASP A 192 14.06 -28.35 2.65
CA ASP A 192 12.99 -29.30 2.98
C ASP A 192 12.45 -29.08 4.42
N LYS A 193 12.21 -27.81 4.78
CA LYS A 193 11.79 -27.36 6.11
C LYS A 193 10.70 -26.32 6.04
N GLU A 194 9.74 -26.45 6.95
CA GLU A 194 8.79 -25.40 7.25
C GLU A 194 9.46 -24.27 8.06
N ILE A 195 9.13 -23.05 7.74
CA ILE A 195 9.59 -21.87 8.48
C ILE A 195 8.56 -21.57 9.57
N ASN A 196 9.01 -21.33 10.80
CA ASN A 196 8.11 -20.89 11.87
C ASN A 196 7.65 -19.45 11.64
N GLU A 197 6.45 -19.30 11.11
CA GLU A 197 5.87 -18.01 10.72
C GLU A 197 5.52 -17.10 11.91
N ASP A 198 5.32 -17.66 13.10
CA ASP A 198 5.04 -16.90 14.33
C ASP A 198 6.32 -16.33 14.99
N SER A 199 7.49 -16.59 14.40
CA SER A 199 8.76 -16.16 14.96
C SER A 199 9.12 -14.72 14.60
N ILE A 200 9.81 -14.01 15.54
CA ILE A 200 10.35 -12.68 15.27
C ILE A 200 11.39 -12.68 14.12
N THR A 201 12.08 -13.81 13.90
CA THR A 201 13.04 -13.98 12.81
C THR A 201 12.34 -14.05 11.46
N TYR A 202 11.20 -14.75 11.37
CA TYR A 202 10.37 -14.76 10.19
C TYR A 202 9.80 -13.36 9.87
N TYR A 203 9.23 -12.68 10.87
CA TYR A 203 8.73 -11.32 10.70
C TYR A 203 9.80 -10.37 10.14
N ARG A 204 11.03 -10.43 10.64
CA ARG A 204 12.16 -9.65 10.14
C ARG A 204 12.53 -10.03 8.70
N PHE A 205 12.49 -11.31 8.37
CA PHE A 205 12.76 -11.81 7.03
C PHE A 205 11.71 -11.31 6.04
N ILE A 206 10.42 -11.42 6.35
CA ILE A 206 9.34 -10.89 5.52
C ILE A 206 9.49 -9.39 5.29
N ASN A 207 9.77 -8.61 6.33
CA ASN A 207 9.99 -7.17 6.18
C ASN A 207 11.16 -6.86 5.23
N HIS A 208 12.25 -7.63 5.29
CA HIS A 208 13.35 -7.49 4.34
C HIS A 208 12.89 -7.85 2.91
N LEU A 209 12.19 -8.98 2.74
CA LEU A 209 11.68 -9.42 1.44
C LEU A 209 10.69 -8.43 0.81
N ARG A 210 9.89 -7.70 1.61
CA ARG A 210 9.01 -6.63 1.11
C ARG A 210 9.82 -5.55 0.38
N TYR A 211 10.89 -5.04 0.99
CA TYR A 211 11.76 -4.03 0.37
C TYR A 211 12.55 -4.59 -0.82
N PHE A 212 13.03 -5.81 -0.70
CA PHE A 212 13.73 -6.53 -1.76
C PHE A 212 12.83 -6.69 -3.01
N ALA A 213 11.63 -7.24 -2.85
CA ALA A 213 10.67 -7.43 -3.93
C ALA A 213 10.22 -6.09 -4.55
N GLN A 214 10.05 -5.05 -3.72
CA GLN A 214 9.71 -3.72 -4.19
C GLN A 214 10.79 -3.15 -5.12
N ARG A 215 12.07 -3.29 -4.76
CA ARG A 215 13.19 -2.83 -5.63
C ARG A 215 13.22 -3.59 -6.94
N ILE A 216 13.01 -4.89 -6.93
CA ILE A 216 12.91 -5.70 -8.15
C ILE A 216 11.80 -5.18 -9.06
N THR A 217 10.60 -4.92 -8.53
CA THR A 217 9.45 -4.45 -9.32
C THR A 217 9.62 -3.02 -9.84
N GLN A 218 10.47 -2.22 -9.20
CA GLN A 218 10.80 -0.86 -9.65
C GLN A 218 11.94 -0.83 -10.66
N GLY A 219 12.63 -1.96 -10.88
CA GLY A 219 13.81 -2.02 -11.74
C GLY A 219 15.02 -1.24 -11.17
N VAL A 220 15.05 -1.07 -9.83
CA VAL A 220 16.17 -0.39 -9.17
C VAL A 220 17.34 -1.35 -9.08
N THR A 221 18.46 -0.98 -9.67
CA THR A 221 19.72 -1.74 -9.56
C THR A 221 20.26 -1.64 -8.15
N PHE A 222 20.70 -2.77 -7.62
CA PHE A 222 21.38 -2.83 -6.34
C PHE A 222 22.82 -2.35 -6.54
N THR A 223 23.08 -1.07 -6.31
CA THR A 223 24.44 -0.53 -6.39
C THR A 223 25.20 -0.90 -5.12
N ASP A 224 26.31 -1.60 -5.30
CA ASP A 224 27.27 -1.89 -4.23
C ASP A 224 28.23 -0.71 -4.06
N ASP A 225 27.93 0.15 -3.10
CA ASP A 225 28.84 1.24 -2.71
C ASP A 225 29.81 0.84 -1.59
N SER A 226 29.76 -0.39 -1.08
CA SER A 226 30.56 -0.83 0.05
C SER A 226 31.44 -2.04 -0.29
N ASN A 227 32.63 -2.03 0.28
CA ASN A 227 33.66 -3.06 0.14
C ASN A 227 33.30 -4.33 0.99
N ASP A 228 32.08 -4.84 0.85
CA ASP A 228 31.53 -5.92 1.67
C ASP A 228 31.95 -7.33 1.20
N GLU A 229 32.86 -7.42 0.21
CA GLU A 229 33.41 -8.70 -0.25
C GLU A 229 34.03 -9.53 0.89
N MET A 230 34.71 -8.86 1.83
CA MET A 230 35.30 -9.54 2.99
C MET A 230 34.22 -10.17 3.87
N LEU A 231 33.14 -9.42 4.15
CA LEU A 231 32.03 -9.90 4.96
C LEU A 231 31.28 -11.03 4.24
N LEU A 232 31.04 -10.89 2.94
CA LEU A 232 30.41 -11.92 2.12
C LEU A 232 31.23 -13.22 2.12
N ASN A 233 32.56 -13.14 2.02
CA ASN A 233 33.44 -14.29 2.09
C ASN A 233 33.40 -14.96 3.48
N MET A 234 33.35 -14.19 4.57
CA MET A 234 33.16 -14.73 5.91
C MET A 234 31.80 -15.45 6.05
N MET A 235 30.72 -14.85 5.54
CA MET A 235 29.38 -15.46 5.59
C MET A 235 29.31 -16.74 4.75
N LYS A 236 29.94 -16.75 3.57
CA LYS A 236 30.07 -17.95 2.73
C LYS A 236 30.75 -19.12 3.44
N GLN A 237 31.78 -18.82 4.24
CA GLN A 237 32.48 -19.85 5.01
C GLN A 237 31.68 -20.31 6.25
N SER A 238 31.03 -19.38 6.95
CA SER A 238 30.33 -19.67 8.21
C SER A 238 28.93 -20.24 7.98
N TYR A 239 28.24 -19.85 6.89
CA TYR A 239 26.84 -20.20 6.60
C TYR A 239 26.68 -20.70 5.17
N GLN A 240 27.45 -21.74 4.82
CA GLN A 240 27.56 -22.24 3.44
C GLN A 240 26.21 -22.58 2.82
N GLU A 241 25.31 -23.29 3.54
CA GLU A 241 24.00 -23.69 3.02
C GLU A 241 23.10 -22.47 2.77
N SER A 242 23.07 -21.52 3.71
CA SER A 242 22.31 -20.27 3.53
C SER A 242 22.86 -19.43 2.38
N TYR A 243 24.18 -19.42 2.15
CA TYR A 243 24.80 -18.77 0.99
C TYR A 243 24.37 -19.44 -0.33
N LEU A 244 24.39 -20.76 -0.40
CA LEU A 244 23.97 -21.48 -1.63
C LEU A 244 22.50 -21.27 -1.91
N CYS A 245 21.65 -21.26 -0.89
CA CYS A 245 20.24 -20.91 -1.04
C CYS A 245 20.04 -19.46 -1.54
N ALA A 246 20.77 -18.48 -0.99
CA ALA A 246 20.75 -17.09 -1.44
C ALA A 246 21.21 -16.96 -2.90
N MET A 247 22.20 -17.73 -3.35
CA MET A 247 22.62 -17.78 -4.75
C MET A 247 21.54 -18.37 -5.66
N ASN A 248 20.75 -19.35 -5.21
CA ASN A 248 19.60 -19.85 -5.97
C ASN A 248 18.54 -18.76 -6.15
N ILE A 249 18.28 -17.97 -5.09
CA ILE A 249 17.39 -16.80 -5.17
C ILE A 249 17.94 -15.79 -6.17
N ALA A 250 19.25 -15.50 -6.14
CA ALA A 250 19.90 -14.60 -7.08
C ALA A 250 19.74 -15.06 -8.54
N GLY A 251 19.97 -16.35 -8.80
CA GLY A 251 19.78 -16.96 -10.12
C GLY A 251 18.33 -16.89 -10.60
N PHE A 252 17.37 -17.13 -9.70
CA PHE A 252 15.95 -17.01 -9.98
C PHE A 252 15.55 -15.56 -10.35
N VAL A 253 15.98 -14.57 -9.54
CA VAL A 253 15.70 -13.15 -9.79
C VAL A 253 16.31 -12.69 -11.10
N LYS A 254 17.57 -13.06 -11.38
CA LYS A 254 18.23 -12.74 -12.64
C LYS A 254 17.51 -13.37 -13.83
N GLY A 255 17.14 -14.64 -13.73
CA GLY A 255 16.50 -15.37 -14.84
C GLY A 255 15.08 -14.89 -15.14
N ARG A 256 14.33 -14.46 -14.12
CA ARG A 256 12.90 -14.12 -14.27
C ARG A 256 12.64 -12.63 -14.42
N TYR A 257 13.43 -11.79 -13.75
CA TYR A 257 13.22 -10.35 -13.67
C TYR A 257 14.35 -9.52 -14.31
N ASP A 258 15.41 -10.19 -14.78
CA ASP A 258 16.64 -9.58 -15.35
C ASP A 258 17.31 -8.55 -14.41
N VAL A 259 17.22 -8.81 -13.10
CA VAL A 259 17.82 -7.97 -12.05
C VAL A 259 18.99 -8.72 -11.41
N ASP A 260 20.16 -8.08 -11.36
CA ASP A 260 21.30 -8.57 -10.60
C ASP A 260 21.19 -8.09 -9.15
N ILE A 261 21.28 -9.02 -8.19
CA ILE A 261 21.36 -8.67 -6.77
C ILE A 261 22.80 -8.49 -6.34
N GLY A 262 23.08 -7.35 -5.70
CA GLY A 262 24.43 -7.01 -5.22
C GLY A 262 24.81 -7.75 -3.95
N SER A 263 26.08 -7.60 -3.55
CA SER A 263 26.68 -8.27 -2.39
C SER A 263 25.93 -7.96 -1.09
N ASN A 264 25.47 -6.73 -0.92
CA ASN A 264 24.69 -6.32 0.26
C ASN A 264 23.38 -7.09 0.40
N GLU A 265 22.62 -7.25 -0.68
CA GLU A 265 21.39 -8.03 -0.66
C GLU A 265 21.65 -9.51 -0.41
N LEU A 266 22.72 -10.06 -0.99
CA LEU A 266 23.14 -11.44 -0.69
C LEU A 266 23.44 -11.61 0.79
N LEU A 267 24.17 -10.68 1.41
CA LEU A 267 24.47 -10.71 2.86
C LEU A 267 23.19 -10.69 3.68
N TYR A 268 22.24 -9.82 3.38
CA TYR A 268 20.96 -9.77 4.08
C TYR A 268 20.17 -11.08 3.92
N LEU A 269 20.08 -11.62 2.71
CA LEU A 269 19.42 -12.90 2.45
C LEU A 269 20.07 -14.02 3.26
N ILE A 270 21.41 -14.15 3.26
CA ILE A 270 22.13 -15.18 4.00
C ILE A 270 21.79 -15.11 5.50
N ILE A 271 21.86 -13.92 6.10
CA ILE A 271 21.60 -13.71 7.53
C ILE A 271 20.15 -14.08 7.88
N HIS A 272 19.19 -13.62 7.06
CA HIS A 272 17.78 -13.88 7.32
C HIS A 272 17.42 -15.35 7.13
N ILE A 273 17.92 -15.99 6.07
CA ILE A 273 17.74 -17.43 5.84
C ILE A 273 18.34 -18.24 7.00
N GLN A 274 19.57 -17.91 7.40
CA GLN A 274 20.24 -18.59 8.51
C GLN A 274 19.40 -18.53 9.79
N ARG A 275 18.88 -17.35 10.12
CA ARG A 275 18.07 -17.15 11.33
C ARG A 275 16.69 -17.79 11.23
N ALA A 276 16.07 -17.75 10.08
CA ALA A 276 14.74 -18.32 9.88
C ALA A 276 14.73 -19.85 9.91
N ILE A 277 15.79 -20.48 9.38
CA ILE A 277 15.88 -21.93 9.23
C ILE A 277 16.59 -22.60 10.43
N PHE A 278 17.62 -21.96 10.98
CA PHE A 278 18.47 -22.58 12.01
C PHE A 278 18.34 -21.91 13.38
N GLY A 279 17.68 -20.77 13.50
CA GLY A 279 17.37 -20.12 14.79
C GLY A 279 18.58 -19.52 15.50
N SER A 280 19.69 -19.30 14.81
CA SER A 280 20.97 -18.81 15.38
C SER A 280 21.26 -17.36 15.03
#